data_7faf2ad0f1e72d7028614202f3be9bba
#
_entry.id   7faf2ad0f1e72d7028614202f3be9bba
#
_cell.length_a   1.000
_cell.length_b   1.000
_cell.length_c   1.000
_cell.angle_alpha   90.00
_cell.angle_beta   90.00
_cell.angle_gamma   90.00
#
_symmetry.space_group_name_H-M   'P 1'
#
loop_
_entity.id
_entity.type
_entity.pdbx_description
1 polymer ?
#
loop_
_entity_poly.entity_id
_entity_poly.type
_entity_poly.pdbx_seq_one_letter_code
_entity_poly.pdbx_strand_id
1 'polypeptide(L)'
;MRRILKRFTGLFCVLALCLSMLPVSALAAEDAPSNQSTTLLSDDNVAKIEENEYPTLDEAVEAAEDGATIELLADATTKGWNLTKSLTITSAPNLAEKPTVTFEKDGIALWGKTLTFKGIDVVMNGVGSTPYGEWTWMTICASKDAVLALDNVNMTMDATGSTGSPHAIYFCSNNKLNLTNGSVLTIKNYQNDALEWDGGDGGYNVNITNSTFISDHNRSGFTGTFYATITNSKVDVVNSLGNGSNGSHFIIEDSEVNFNNNGSHGLSAGELSIDNSTVNTKNNNGMGITVNKAFTVENGSIVTVTGNAGNSSYGYAAVRLYNDYPPET
;
A
#
# COMPACT_ATOMS: atom_id res chain seq x y z
N MET A 1 -8.20 50.36 -28.30
CA MET A 1 -8.85 51.39 -27.45
C MET A 1 -8.63 51.03 -25.97
N ARG A 2 -7.94 51.94 -25.26
CA ARG A 2 -8.01 52.31 -23.83
C ARG A 2 -8.20 51.16 -22.82
N ARG A 3 -7.13 50.78 -22.05
CA ARG A 3 -6.71 51.32 -20.74
C ARG A 3 -7.82 51.20 -19.69
N ILE A 4 -7.56 50.44 -18.62
CA ILE A 4 -7.48 51.00 -17.25
C ILE A 4 -6.67 50.04 -16.34
N LEU A 5 -5.61 50.62 -15.83
CA LEU A 5 -4.71 50.17 -14.79
C LEU A 5 -5.33 50.61 -13.43
N LYS A 6 -5.43 49.73 -12.44
CA LYS A 6 -5.53 50.21 -11.04
C LYS A 6 -4.55 49.48 -10.14
N ARG A 7 -3.61 50.27 -9.71
CA ARG A 7 -2.67 50.07 -8.59
C ARG A 7 -3.45 50.16 -7.29
N PHE A 8 -3.13 49.32 -6.31
CA PHE A 8 -3.25 49.68 -4.91
C PHE A 8 -1.95 49.32 -4.18
N THR A 9 -1.33 50.34 -3.70
CA THR A 9 -0.16 50.45 -2.85
C THR A 9 -0.58 50.36 -1.38
N GLY A 10 0.25 49.68 -0.58
CA GLY A 10 0.63 50.18 0.74
C GLY A 10 -0.11 49.65 1.95
N LEU A 11 0.56 48.95 2.83
CA LEU A 11 0.82 49.47 4.17
C LEU A 11 1.92 48.66 4.89
N PHE A 12 3.03 49.31 5.13
CA PHE A 12 4.06 48.91 6.09
C PHE A 12 3.53 49.11 7.51
N CYS A 13 3.67 48.14 8.40
CA CYS A 13 3.66 48.37 9.84
C CYS A 13 4.94 47.78 10.44
N VAL A 14 5.82 48.69 10.77
CA VAL A 14 6.96 48.51 11.66
C VAL A 14 6.43 48.46 13.08
N LEU A 15 6.78 47.45 13.87
CA LEU A 15 6.63 47.54 15.32
C LEU A 15 7.95 47.15 16.00
N ALA A 16 8.34 48.06 16.86
CA ALA A 16 9.64 48.22 17.47
C ALA A 16 9.98 47.18 18.54
N LEU A 17 11.29 46.97 18.67
CA LEU A 17 11.98 46.33 19.82
C LEU A 17 11.58 46.98 21.16
N CYS A 18 11.32 46.13 22.16
CA CYS A 18 11.53 46.48 23.57
C CYS A 18 12.54 45.49 24.17
N LEU A 19 13.79 45.96 24.27
CA LEU A 19 14.77 45.39 25.19
C LEU A 19 14.36 45.78 26.61
N SER A 20 14.16 44.80 27.51
CA SER A 20 14.22 45.00 28.94
C SER A 20 15.33 44.14 29.55
N MET A 21 16.39 44.83 29.93
CA MET A 21 17.48 44.31 30.75
C MET A 21 16.96 44.09 32.17
N LEU A 22 17.22 42.93 32.75
CA LEU A 22 17.15 42.68 34.21
C LEU A 22 18.49 42.15 34.71
N PRO A 23 18.88 42.51 35.91
CA PRO A 23 20.25 42.35 36.38
C PRO A 23 20.54 40.95 36.93
N VAL A 24 21.79 40.52 36.69
CA VAL A 24 22.40 39.33 37.28
C VAL A 24 22.62 39.54 38.80
N SER A 25 22.07 38.64 39.61
CA SER A 25 22.48 38.47 41.00
C SER A 25 23.10 37.09 41.14
N ALA A 26 24.41 37.09 41.34
CA ALA A 26 25.15 35.88 41.72
C ALA A 26 24.84 35.53 43.18
N LEU A 27 24.47 34.28 43.43
CA LEU A 27 24.62 33.66 44.73
C LEU A 27 25.16 32.24 44.51
N ALA A 28 26.36 32.05 45.00
CA ALA A 28 26.99 30.74 45.13
C ALA A 28 26.39 30.01 46.34
N ALA A 29 26.10 28.73 46.22
CA ALA A 29 26.02 27.78 47.31
C ALA A 29 26.32 26.37 46.79
N GLU A 30 27.13 25.69 47.56
CA GLU A 30 27.89 24.47 47.36
C GLU A 30 27.05 23.17 47.31
N ASP A 31 27.64 22.20 46.63
CA ASP A 31 27.69 20.74 46.81
C ASP A 31 26.43 19.93 47.18
N ALA A 32 26.03 19.09 46.22
CA ALA A 32 25.86 17.65 46.44
C ALA A 32 25.82 16.90 45.09
N PRO A 33 26.50 15.76 44.90
CA PRO A 33 26.47 15.02 43.66
C PRO A 33 25.25 14.13 43.64
N SER A 34 24.21 14.51 42.92
CA SER A 34 23.21 13.59 42.43
C SER A 34 23.52 13.21 40.99
N ASN A 35 24.15 12.06 40.83
CA ASN A 35 24.20 11.36 39.54
C ASN A 35 22.77 10.97 39.14
N GLN A 36 22.03 11.92 38.61
CA GLN A 36 20.97 11.63 37.64
C GLN A 36 21.59 11.85 36.28
N SER A 37 21.99 10.76 35.65
CA SER A 37 22.21 10.69 34.22
C SER A 37 20.86 10.97 33.57
N THR A 38 20.50 12.23 33.42
CA THR A 38 19.53 12.65 32.42
C THR A 38 20.23 12.40 31.10
N THR A 39 19.97 11.26 30.49
CA THR A 39 20.18 11.06 29.08
C THR A 39 19.38 12.19 28.39
N LEU A 40 20.08 13.22 27.94
CA LEU A 40 19.53 14.19 27.02
C LEU A 40 19.10 13.35 25.82
N LEU A 41 17.79 13.15 25.65
CA LEU A 41 17.24 12.65 24.42
C LEU A 41 17.79 13.59 23.34
N SER A 42 18.64 13.10 22.46
CA SER A 42 18.99 13.86 21.27
C SER A 42 17.74 13.91 20.45
N ASP A 43 17.22 15.12 20.18
CA ASP A 43 16.02 15.36 19.35
C ASP A 43 16.17 14.82 17.89
N ASP A 44 17.26 14.12 17.60
CA ASP A 44 17.66 13.72 16.26
C ASP A 44 17.38 12.24 15.94
N ASN A 45 16.97 11.41 16.93
CA ASN A 45 16.72 9.99 16.68
C ASN A 45 15.30 9.77 16.13
N VAL A 46 15.19 9.01 15.05
CA VAL A 46 13.90 8.76 14.35
C VAL A 46 13.33 7.37 14.65
N ALA A 47 14.15 6.46 15.18
CA ALA A 47 13.72 5.08 15.44
C ALA A 47 14.36 4.53 16.72
N LYS A 48 13.72 3.54 17.33
CA LYS A 48 14.30 2.78 18.46
C LYS A 48 13.95 1.30 18.39
N ILE A 49 14.82 0.47 18.96
CA ILE A 49 14.59 -0.95 19.23
C ILE A 49 14.82 -1.14 20.74
N GLU A 50 13.76 -1.51 21.47
CA GLU A 50 13.78 -1.56 22.93
C GLU A 50 14.25 -0.20 23.51
N GLU A 51 15.42 -0.17 24.18
CA GLU A 51 15.99 1.05 24.77
C GLU A 51 17.05 1.72 23.86
N ASN A 52 17.39 1.10 22.70
CA ASN A 52 18.39 1.64 21.80
C ASN A 52 17.75 2.54 20.74
N GLU A 53 18.20 3.78 20.67
CA GLU A 53 17.74 4.76 19.70
C GLU A 53 18.70 4.87 18.52
N TYR A 54 18.15 5.17 17.34
CA TYR A 54 18.86 5.25 16.06
C TYR A 54 18.54 6.56 15.33
N PRO A 55 19.56 7.24 14.79
CA PRO A 55 19.38 8.49 14.05
C PRO A 55 18.68 8.27 12.70
N THR A 56 18.72 7.04 12.15
CA THR A 56 18.04 6.71 10.90
C THR A 56 17.29 5.39 11.01
N LEU A 57 16.20 5.26 10.24
CA LEU A 57 15.47 4.01 10.15
C LEU A 57 16.32 2.90 9.52
N ASP A 58 17.18 3.23 8.56
CA ASP A 58 18.05 2.24 7.90
C ASP A 58 19.06 1.63 8.90
N GLU A 59 19.61 2.42 9.82
CA GLU A 59 20.48 1.92 10.88
C GLU A 59 19.73 1.02 11.88
N ALA A 60 18.51 1.38 12.24
CA ALA A 60 17.64 0.53 13.06
C ALA A 60 17.32 -0.80 12.36
N VAL A 61 16.98 -0.76 11.07
CA VAL A 61 16.72 -1.97 10.25
C VAL A 61 17.98 -2.84 10.16
N GLU A 62 19.16 -2.27 10.01
CA GLU A 62 20.42 -3.03 9.96
C GLU A 62 20.73 -3.70 11.31
N ALA A 63 20.57 -2.98 12.41
CA ALA A 63 20.85 -3.45 13.77
C ALA A 63 19.81 -4.46 14.29
N ALA A 64 18.58 -4.44 13.77
CA ALA A 64 17.49 -5.28 14.23
C ALA A 64 17.81 -6.78 14.11
N GLU A 65 17.34 -7.58 15.04
CA GLU A 65 17.34 -9.05 14.95
C GLU A 65 16.08 -9.57 14.22
N ASP A 66 16.07 -10.85 13.89
CA ASP A 66 14.88 -11.49 13.26
C ASP A 66 13.69 -11.47 14.24
N GLY A 67 12.58 -10.88 13.81
CA GLY A 67 11.38 -10.69 14.62
C GLY A 67 11.35 -9.40 15.44
N ALA A 68 12.36 -8.54 15.34
CA ALA A 68 12.41 -7.30 16.10
C ALA A 68 11.26 -6.34 15.75
N THR A 69 10.90 -5.51 16.74
CA THR A 69 10.02 -4.36 16.58
C THR A 69 10.83 -3.08 16.61
N ILE A 70 10.67 -2.27 15.58
CA ILE A 70 11.25 -0.92 15.45
C ILE A 70 10.14 0.08 15.69
N GLU A 71 10.26 0.91 16.71
CA GLU A 71 9.33 2.00 16.99
C GLU A 71 9.84 3.29 16.33
N LEU A 72 9.01 3.93 15.53
CA LEU A 72 9.29 5.24 14.97
C LEU A 72 8.99 6.33 15.98
N LEU A 73 9.95 7.20 16.19
CA LEU A 73 9.85 8.37 17.07
C LEU A 73 9.44 9.63 16.30
N ALA A 74 9.66 9.63 14.98
CA ALA A 74 9.34 10.70 14.05
C ALA A 74 9.17 10.16 12.63
N ASP A 75 8.86 11.02 11.67
CA ASP A 75 8.93 10.71 10.26
C ASP A 75 10.34 10.23 9.87
N ALA A 76 10.40 9.23 8.98
CA ALA A 76 11.65 8.63 8.57
C ALA A 76 11.73 8.48 7.05
N THR A 77 12.95 8.55 6.52
CA THR A 77 13.24 8.19 5.13
C THR A 77 14.09 6.92 5.07
N THR A 78 14.00 6.21 3.96
CA THR A 78 14.81 5.03 3.66
C THR A 78 15.19 4.96 2.19
N LYS A 79 16.32 4.33 1.90
CA LYS A 79 16.75 4.08 0.53
C LYS A 79 16.15 2.80 -0.07
N GLY A 80 15.47 2.01 0.74
CA GLY A 80 14.90 0.72 0.37
C GLY A 80 15.61 -0.47 1.05
N TRP A 81 14.92 -1.62 1.13
CA TRP A 81 15.38 -2.75 1.93
C TRP A 81 15.43 -4.07 1.18
N ASN A 82 16.53 -4.80 1.40
CA ASN A 82 16.63 -6.23 1.08
C ASN A 82 16.55 -7.03 2.38
N LEU A 83 15.35 -7.46 2.77
CA LEU A 83 15.08 -8.04 4.07
C LEU A 83 15.28 -9.55 4.09
N THR A 84 16.22 -9.98 4.92
CA THR A 84 16.48 -11.40 5.26
C THR A 84 16.04 -11.74 6.68
N LYS A 85 15.34 -10.82 7.34
CA LYS A 85 14.78 -10.93 8.68
C LYS A 85 13.34 -10.41 8.71
N SER A 86 12.53 -10.96 9.60
CA SER A 86 11.17 -10.47 9.88
C SER A 86 11.25 -9.24 10.76
N LEU A 87 10.43 -8.23 10.45
CA LEU A 87 10.42 -6.97 11.20
C LEU A 87 8.99 -6.46 11.38
N THR A 88 8.75 -5.80 12.49
CA THR A 88 7.58 -4.95 12.70
C THR A 88 8.07 -3.51 12.83
N ILE A 89 7.53 -2.61 12.00
CA ILE A 89 7.78 -1.16 12.09
C ILE A 89 6.49 -0.52 12.55
N THR A 90 6.54 0.14 13.70
CA THR A 90 5.36 0.69 14.35
C THR A 90 5.59 2.12 14.83
N SER A 91 4.50 2.86 15.05
CA SER A 91 4.54 4.16 15.71
C SER A 91 4.88 3.99 17.20
N ALA A 92 5.71 4.88 17.75
CA ALA A 92 5.84 4.99 19.18
C ALA A 92 4.50 5.38 19.84
N PRO A 93 4.22 4.89 21.06
CA PRO A 93 2.86 5.00 21.66
C PRO A 93 2.41 6.42 21.99
N ASN A 94 3.33 7.38 22.07
CA ASN A 94 3.04 8.74 22.53
C ASN A 94 3.04 9.79 21.40
N LEU A 95 3.13 9.38 20.16
CA LEU A 95 3.05 10.31 19.03
C LEU A 95 1.61 10.79 18.84
N ALA A 96 1.44 12.10 18.63
CA ALA A 96 0.13 12.72 18.38
C ALA A 96 -0.45 12.35 17.01
N GLU A 97 0.44 12.10 16.04
CA GLU A 97 0.10 11.75 14.66
C GLU A 97 0.88 10.50 14.24
N LYS A 98 0.38 9.79 13.24
CA LYS A 98 1.09 8.66 12.66
C LYS A 98 2.37 9.15 11.98
N PRO A 99 3.54 8.58 12.31
CA PRO A 99 4.76 8.89 11.58
C PRO A 99 4.71 8.29 10.18
N THR A 100 5.40 8.93 9.24
CA THR A 100 5.49 8.52 7.84
C THR A 100 6.86 7.92 7.53
N VAL A 101 6.88 6.75 6.87
CA VAL A 101 8.08 6.20 6.24
C VAL A 101 8.05 6.53 4.75
N THR A 102 9.03 7.28 4.27
CA THR A 102 9.17 7.61 2.85
C THR A 102 10.33 6.84 2.22
N PHE A 103 10.04 6.07 1.19
CA PHE A 103 11.04 5.41 0.36
C PHE A 103 11.50 6.38 -0.73
N GLU A 104 12.81 6.69 -0.75
CA GLU A 104 13.37 7.72 -1.64
C GLU A 104 13.91 7.17 -2.97
N LYS A 105 14.33 5.91 -2.98
CA LYS A 105 15.06 5.37 -4.14
C LYS A 105 14.56 3.99 -4.57
N ASP A 106 14.74 3.01 -3.71
CA ASP A 106 14.42 1.61 -3.96
C ASP A 106 13.26 1.17 -3.06
N GLY A 107 12.59 0.10 -3.45
CA GLY A 107 11.49 -0.49 -2.68
C GLY A 107 11.95 -1.57 -1.71
N ILE A 108 11.25 -2.71 -1.71
CA ILE A 108 11.45 -3.76 -0.72
C ILE A 108 11.61 -5.12 -1.41
N ALA A 109 12.63 -5.87 -1.02
CA ALA A 109 12.74 -7.30 -1.32
C ALA A 109 12.54 -8.11 -0.03
N LEU A 110 11.58 -9.05 -0.05
CA LEU A 110 11.24 -9.93 1.08
C LEU A 110 11.52 -11.39 0.72
N TRP A 111 12.39 -12.05 1.48
CA TRP A 111 12.82 -13.41 1.24
C TRP A 111 12.42 -14.36 2.37
N GLY A 112 11.20 -14.92 2.30
CA GLY A 112 10.67 -15.86 3.32
C GLY A 112 10.50 -15.22 4.68
N LYS A 113 10.26 -13.91 4.73
CA LYS A 113 10.17 -13.14 5.96
C LYS A 113 8.88 -12.35 6.02
N THR A 114 8.51 -11.95 7.22
CA THR A 114 7.34 -11.10 7.47
C THR A 114 7.80 -9.67 7.70
N LEU A 115 7.26 -8.74 6.91
CA LEU A 115 7.32 -7.32 7.20
C LEU A 115 5.94 -6.83 7.60
N THR A 116 5.82 -6.29 8.79
CA THR A 116 4.60 -5.66 9.30
C THR A 116 4.83 -4.16 9.47
N PHE A 117 4.04 -3.35 8.80
CA PHE A 117 3.85 -1.95 9.14
C PHE A 117 2.61 -1.82 10.03
N LYS A 118 2.72 -1.06 11.12
CA LYS A 118 1.64 -0.94 12.09
C LYS A 118 1.48 0.48 12.61
N GLY A 119 0.28 1.06 12.43
CA GLY A 119 -0.05 2.38 12.95
C GLY A 119 0.80 3.52 12.40
N ILE A 120 1.30 3.40 11.18
CA ILE A 120 2.15 4.38 10.48
C ILE A 120 1.61 4.65 9.08
N ASP A 121 2.13 5.66 8.41
CA ASP A 121 1.92 5.88 6.99
C ASP A 121 3.17 5.50 6.18
N VAL A 122 3.00 5.02 4.95
CA VAL A 122 4.10 4.58 4.07
C VAL A 122 3.94 5.22 2.69
N VAL A 123 5.01 5.82 2.18
CA VAL A 123 5.00 6.50 0.88
C VAL A 123 6.12 5.97 -0.01
N MET A 124 5.76 5.50 -1.20
CA MET A 124 6.67 5.02 -2.25
C MET A 124 6.36 5.75 -3.58
N ASN A 125 6.69 7.04 -3.66
CA ASN A 125 6.43 7.85 -4.85
C ASN A 125 7.65 7.86 -5.78
N GLY A 126 7.44 7.51 -7.05
CA GLY A 126 8.51 7.43 -8.04
C GLY A 126 9.48 6.25 -7.85
N VAL A 127 9.23 5.39 -6.86
CA VAL A 127 10.02 4.18 -6.63
C VAL A 127 9.64 3.12 -7.65
N GLY A 128 10.61 2.66 -8.42
CA GLY A 128 10.38 1.74 -9.55
C GLY A 128 11.21 0.46 -9.50
N SER A 129 12.02 0.27 -8.46
CA SER A 129 12.90 -0.91 -8.36
C SER A 129 13.07 -1.40 -6.94
N THR A 130 13.44 -2.67 -6.78
CA THR A 130 13.93 -3.19 -5.51
C THR A 130 15.45 -2.99 -5.40
N PRO A 131 16.02 -2.97 -4.17
CA PRO A 131 17.47 -2.91 -3.99
C PRO A 131 18.18 -4.25 -4.29
N TYR A 132 17.46 -5.23 -4.85
CA TYR A 132 17.98 -6.57 -5.07
C TYR A 132 18.42 -6.81 -6.51
N GLY A 133 19.74 -6.71 -6.75
CA GLY A 133 20.44 -7.22 -7.93
C GLY A 133 19.84 -6.81 -9.27
N GLU A 134 19.54 -7.80 -10.12
CA GLU A 134 19.02 -7.62 -11.48
C GLU A 134 17.49 -7.38 -11.53
N TRP A 135 16.79 -7.42 -10.39
CA TRP A 135 15.33 -7.34 -10.29
C TRP A 135 14.84 -5.88 -10.20
N THR A 136 15.19 -5.10 -11.21
CA THR A 136 14.91 -3.66 -11.25
C THR A 136 13.52 -3.32 -11.80
N TRP A 137 12.65 -4.30 -12.02
CA TRP A 137 11.35 -4.16 -12.67
C TRP A 137 10.16 -4.38 -11.71
N MET A 138 10.39 -4.33 -10.40
CA MET A 138 9.35 -4.39 -9.37
C MET A 138 9.69 -3.48 -8.19
N THR A 139 8.67 -2.84 -7.60
CA THR A 139 8.86 -1.99 -6.42
C THR A 139 8.93 -2.83 -5.15
N ILE A 140 8.02 -3.78 -4.98
CA ILE A 140 8.08 -4.77 -3.89
C ILE A 140 8.16 -6.17 -4.51
N CYS A 141 9.17 -6.93 -4.10
CA CYS A 141 9.32 -8.34 -4.44
C CYS A 141 9.13 -9.20 -3.20
N ALA A 142 8.16 -10.11 -3.24
CA ALA A 142 7.93 -11.09 -2.18
C ALA A 142 8.15 -12.51 -2.70
N SER A 143 8.95 -13.31 -1.99
CA SER A 143 9.28 -14.68 -2.39
C SER A 143 9.40 -15.60 -1.17
N LYS A 144 9.23 -16.90 -1.39
CA LYS A 144 9.47 -17.95 -0.38
C LYS A 144 8.58 -17.81 0.86
N ASP A 145 7.26 -17.77 0.68
CA ASP A 145 6.28 -17.64 1.75
C ASP A 145 6.36 -16.31 2.53
N ALA A 146 6.87 -15.25 1.89
CA ALA A 146 6.97 -13.94 2.50
C ALA A 146 5.58 -13.34 2.79
N VAL A 147 5.52 -12.50 3.83
CA VAL A 147 4.30 -11.81 4.25
C VAL A 147 4.55 -10.30 4.31
N LEU A 148 3.75 -9.53 3.58
CA LEU A 148 3.61 -8.09 3.78
C LEU A 148 2.29 -7.84 4.52
N ALA A 149 2.37 -7.27 5.71
CA ALA A 149 1.21 -6.97 6.55
C ALA A 149 1.10 -5.47 6.82
N LEU A 150 -0.09 -4.93 6.62
CA LEU A 150 -0.48 -3.55 6.92
C LEU A 150 -1.56 -3.58 8.00
N ASP A 151 -1.28 -3.04 9.17
CA ASP A 151 -2.17 -2.97 10.32
C ASP A 151 -2.39 -1.51 10.73
N ASN A 152 -3.56 -0.94 10.40
CA ASN A 152 -3.87 0.48 10.60
C ASN A 152 -2.85 1.40 9.88
N VAL A 153 -2.57 1.15 8.60
CA VAL A 153 -1.56 1.82 7.77
C VAL A 153 -2.21 2.47 6.55
N ASN A 154 -1.81 3.71 6.21
CA ASN A 154 -2.06 4.24 4.87
C ASN A 154 -0.77 4.09 4.05
N MET A 155 -0.80 3.20 3.06
CA MET A 155 0.32 3.01 2.15
C MET A 155 -0.03 3.51 0.75
N THR A 156 0.79 4.41 0.23
CA THR A 156 0.67 4.91 -1.14
C THR A 156 1.91 4.50 -1.95
N MET A 157 1.65 3.84 -3.07
CA MET A 157 2.63 3.47 -4.09
C MET A 157 2.22 4.18 -5.39
N ASP A 158 3.00 5.16 -5.83
CA ASP A 158 2.74 5.94 -7.03
C ASP A 158 3.96 5.90 -7.97
N ALA A 159 3.81 5.26 -9.12
CA ALA A 159 4.88 5.13 -10.08
C ALA A 159 5.08 6.38 -10.96
N THR A 160 4.38 7.49 -10.70
CA THR A 160 4.59 8.73 -11.45
C THR A 160 6.05 9.19 -11.34
N GLY A 161 6.71 9.31 -12.50
CA GLY A 161 8.12 9.71 -12.57
C GLY A 161 9.13 8.59 -12.33
N SER A 162 8.69 7.34 -12.06
CA SER A 162 9.59 6.19 -11.99
C SER A 162 10.25 5.91 -13.34
N THR A 163 11.46 5.38 -13.32
CA THR A 163 12.15 4.93 -14.51
C THR A 163 11.88 3.45 -14.77
N GLY A 164 11.68 3.10 -16.05
CA GLY A 164 11.32 1.74 -16.44
C GLY A 164 9.81 1.48 -16.39
N SER A 165 9.43 0.23 -16.36
CA SER A 165 8.02 -0.20 -16.30
C SER A 165 7.87 -1.17 -15.11
N PRO A 166 7.90 -0.69 -13.87
CA PRO A 166 7.85 -1.57 -12.70
C PRO A 166 6.47 -2.20 -12.51
N HIS A 167 6.45 -3.38 -11.88
CA HIS A 167 5.30 -3.92 -11.18
C HIS A 167 5.26 -3.32 -9.77
N ALA A 168 4.08 -3.12 -9.20
CA ALA A 168 4.04 -2.57 -7.85
C ALA A 168 4.42 -3.64 -6.82
N ILE A 169 3.65 -4.71 -6.68
CA ILE A 169 3.94 -5.83 -5.79
C ILE A 169 3.98 -7.12 -6.61
N TYR A 170 5.13 -7.79 -6.58
CA TYR A 170 5.41 -9.01 -7.32
C TYR A 170 5.60 -10.19 -6.38
N PHE A 171 4.82 -11.24 -6.60
CA PHE A 171 4.80 -12.43 -5.78
C PHE A 171 5.38 -13.63 -6.53
N CYS A 172 6.37 -14.30 -5.95
CA CYS A 172 6.99 -15.48 -6.60
C CYS A 172 6.38 -16.82 -6.18
N SER A 173 5.95 -17.01 -4.94
CA SER A 173 5.30 -18.25 -4.47
C SER A 173 4.75 -18.12 -3.06
N ASN A 174 3.54 -18.63 -2.81
CA ASN A 174 2.85 -18.75 -1.52
C ASN A 174 2.89 -17.51 -0.62
N ASN A 175 3.09 -16.34 -1.20
CA ASN A 175 3.24 -15.11 -0.44
C ASN A 175 1.88 -14.57 0.02
N LYS A 176 1.91 -13.66 0.99
CA LYS A 176 0.70 -13.07 1.54
C LYS A 176 0.80 -11.56 1.60
N LEU A 177 -0.31 -10.92 1.21
CA LEU A 177 -0.58 -9.51 1.48
C LEU A 177 -1.76 -9.45 2.43
N ASN A 178 -1.57 -8.87 3.61
CA ASN A 178 -2.63 -8.72 4.60
C ASN A 178 -2.87 -7.22 4.87
N LEU A 179 -4.11 -6.78 4.73
CA LEU A 179 -4.59 -5.46 5.12
C LEU A 179 -5.60 -5.62 6.25
N THR A 180 -5.38 -4.98 7.38
CA THR A 180 -6.23 -5.08 8.57
C THR A 180 -6.43 -3.74 9.26
N ASN A 181 -7.46 -3.65 10.10
CA ASN A 181 -7.69 -2.57 11.06
C ASN A 181 -7.72 -1.16 10.45
N GLY A 182 -8.45 -0.98 9.35
CA GLY A 182 -8.60 0.31 8.70
C GLY A 182 -7.44 0.69 7.79
N SER A 183 -6.60 -0.27 7.40
CA SER A 183 -5.53 0.00 6.45
C SER A 183 -6.06 0.41 5.08
N VAL A 184 -5.34 1.33 4.44
CA VAL A 184 -5.60 1.77 3.07
C VAL A 184 -4.33 1.54 2.24
N LEU A 185 -4.42 0.67 1.24
CA LEU A 185 -3.35 0.49 0.25
C LEU A 185 -3.79 1.08 -1.08
N THR A 186 -3.07 2.11 -1.53
CA THR A 186 -3.29 2.73 -2.85
C THR A 186 -2.09 2.46 -3.75
N ILE A 187 -2.33 1.82 -4.90
CA ILE A 187 -1.33 1.53 -5.94
C ILE A 187 -1.77 2.23 -7.23
N LYS A 188 -0.94 3.11 -7.77
CA LYS A 188 -1.34 3.86 -8.95
C LYS A 188 -0.22 4.18 -9.93
N ASN A 189 -0.61 4.38 -11.20
CA ASN A 189 0.25 4.82 -12.30
C ASN A 189 1.38 3.85 -12.67
N TYR A 190 1.25 2.58 -12.32
CA TYR A 190 2.19 1.54 -12.73
C TYR A 190 1.94 1.12 -14.17
N GLN A 191 2.98 1.11 -15.00
CA GLN A 191 2.89 0.65 -16.40
C GLN A 191 2.73 -0.87 -16.50
N ASN A 192 2.97 -1.59 -15.41
CA ASN A 192 2.65 -3.00 -15.21
C ASN A 192 1.60 -3.19 -14.11
N ASP A 193 1.45 -4.40 -13.62
CA ASP A 193 0.33 -4.78 -12.77
C ASP A 193 0.53 -4.29 -11.32
N ALA A 194 -0.59 -3.99 -10.65
CA ALA A 194 -0.56 -3.62 -9.25
C ALA A 194 -0.16 -4.80 -8.36
N LEU A 195 -0.81 -5.95 -8.56
CA LEU A 195 -0.49 -7.21 -7.89
C LEU A 195 -0.27 -8.27 -8.94
N GLU A 196 0.90 -8.90 -8.97
CA GLU A 196 1.25 -9.92 -9.97
C GLU A 196 1.92 -11.14 -9.37
N TRP A 197 1.72 -12.29 -10.01
CA TRP A 197 2.34 -13.56 -9.71
C TRP A 197 3.13 -14.11 -10.90
N ASP A 198 4.35 -14.56 -10.63
CA ASP A 198 5.35 -15.00 -11.61
C ASP A 198 5.16 -16.41 -12.17
N GLY A 199 4.18 -17.17 -11.74
CA GLY A 199 4.01 -18.54 -12.24
C GLY A 199 4.74 -19.64 -11.44
N GLY A 200 5.29 -19.34 -10.26
CA GLY A 200 5.79 -20.36 -9.33
C GLY A 200 4.69 -21.21 -8.72
N ASP A 201 5.01 -22.20 -7.90
CA ASP A 201 4.02 -23.03 -7.24
C ASP A 201 3.22 -22.26 -6.18
N GLY A 202 1.91 -22.47 -6.14
CA GLY A 202 1.03 -22.08 -5.03
C GLY A 202 0.35 -20.72 -5.10
N GLY A 203 0.70 -19.83 -6.05
CA GLY A 203 0.06 -18.52 -6.15
C GLY A 203 0.39 -17.56 -4.99
N TYR A 204 -0.48 -16.56 -4.75
CA TYR A 204 -0.38 -15.67 -3.60
C TYR A 204 -1.75 -15.44 -2.95
N ASN A 205 -1.75 -15.01 -1.69
CA ASN A 205 -2.96 -14.74 -0.93
C ASN A 205 -3.07 -13.24 -0.64
N VAL A 206 -4.25 -12.69 -0.87
CA VAL A 206 -4.60 -11.31 -0.51
C VAL A 206 -5.75 -11.34 0.48
N ASN A 207 -5.50 -10.90 1.70
CA ASN A 207 -6.50 -10.81 2.74
C ASN A 207 -6.75 -9.34 3.06
N ILE A 208 -7.97 -8.87 2.82
CA ILE A 208 -8.39 -7.49 3.07
C ILE A 208 -9.54 -7.56 4.07
N THR A 209 -9.27 -7.16 5.32
CA THR A 209 -10.25 -7.21 6.40
C THR A 209 -10.38 -5.85 7.07
N ASN A 210 -11.60 -5.32 7.16
CA ASN A 210 -11.88 -3.97 7.69
C ASN A 210 -10.97 -2.89 7.07
N SER A 211 -10.74 -2.94 5.74
CA SER A 211 -9.68 -2.17 5.08
C SER A 211 -10.08 -1.75 3.67
N THR A 212 -9.24 -0.95 3.03
CA THR A 212 -9.47 -0.47 1.66
C THR A 212 -8.27 -0.79 0.77
N PHE A 213 -8.52 -1.31 -0.42
CA PHE A 213 -7.53 -1.47 -1.49
C PHE A 213 -7.96 -0.68 -2.72
N ILE A 214 -7.04 0.12 -3.26
CA ILE A 214 -7.27 0.94 -4.45
C ILE A 214 -6.16 0.65 -5.47
N SER A 215 -6.56 0.23 -6.67
CA SER A 215 -5.68 0.11 -7.83
C SER A 215 -6.20 1.06 -8.93
N ASP A 216 -5.43 2.08 -9.27
CA ASP A 216 -5.86 3.12 -10.21
C ASP A 216 -4.80 3.41 -11.26
N HIS A 217 -5.20 3.45 -12.56
CA HIS A 217 -4.30 3.70 -13.70
C HIS A 217 -3.07 2.77 -13.75
N ASN A 218 -3.21 1.52 -13.33
CA ASN A 218 -2.18 0.49 -13.52
C ASN A 218 -2.47 -0.30 -14.81
N ARG A 219 -1.54 -1.15 -15.26
CA ARG A 219 -1.83 -2.05 -16.39
C ARG A 219 -2.98 -2.99 -16.04
N SER A 220 -2.92 -3.67 -14.89
CA SER A 220 -4.02 -4.47 -14.34
C SER A 220 -4.02 -4.37 -12.80
N GLY A 221 -5.14 -4.73 -12.17
CA GLY A 221 -5.23 -4.74 -10.71
C GLY A 221 -4.66 -6.02 -10.11
N PHE A 222 -5.30 -7.16 -10.36
CA PHE A 222 -4.91 -8.47 -9.85
C PHE A 222 -4.56 -9.39 -11.02
N THR A 223 -3.37 -9.98 -11.02
CA THR A 223 -2.91 -10.83 -12.14
C THR A 223 -2.27 -12.12 -11.66
N GLY A 224 -2.55 -13.22 -12.34
CA GLY A 224 -1.97 -14.53 -12.09
C GLY A 224 -2.81 -15.42 -11.18
N THR A 225 -2.20 -16.42 -10.56
CA THR A 225 -2.87 -17.30 -9.61
C THR A 225 -2.90 -16.66 -8.22
N PHE A 226 -4.08 -16.36 -7.71
CA PHE A 226 -4.25 -15.77 -6.39
C PHE A 226 -5.54 -16.23 -5.71
N TYR A 227 -5.58 -16.03 -4.39
CA TYR A 227 -6.73 -16.20 -3.54
C TYR A 227 -6.99 -14.91 -2.78
N ALA A 228 -8.03 -14.17 -3.19
CA ALA A 228 -8.42 -12.92 -2.54
C ALA A 228 -9.60 -13.14 -1.61
N THR A 229 -9.42 -12.89 -0.32
CA THR A 229 -10.48 -12.87 0.69
C THR A 229 -10.69 -11.42 1.12
N ILE A 230 -11.89 -10.91 0.90
CA ILE A 230 -12.28 -9.52 1.14
C ILE A 230 -13.46 -9.53 2.09
N THR A 231 -13.25 -9.09 3.34
CA THR A 231 -14.27 -9.12 4.39
C THR A 231 -14.42 -7.75 5.04
N ASN A 232 -15.66 -7.25 5.12
CA ASN A 232 -16.03 -5.94 5.66
C ASN A 232 -15.13 -4.80 5.13
N SER A 233 -14.92 -4.77 3.81
CA SER A 233 -13.88 -3.98 3.18
C SER A 233 -14.34 -3.33 1.89
N LYS A 234 -13.51 -2.42 1.39
CA LYS A 234 -13.70 -1.79 0.10
C LYS A 234 -12.54 -2.10 -0.85
N VAL A 235 -12.87 -2.48 -2.09
CA VAL A 235 -11.88 -2.69 -3.16
C VAL A 235 -12.30 -1.90 -4.39
N ASP A 236 -11.44 -1.00 -4.85
CA ASP A 236 -11.60 -0.25 -6.09
C ASP A 236 -10.46 -0.59 -7.06
N VAL A 237 -10.77 -1.21 -8.18
CA VAL A 237 -9.85 -1.44 -9.29
C VAL A 237 -10.39 -0.69 -10.49
N VAL A 238 -9.77 0.44 -10.79
CA VAL A 238 -10.34 1.40 -11.73
C VAL A 238 -9.30 1.87 -12.73
N ASN A 239 -9.78 2.24 -13.92
CA ASN A 239 -8.98 2.86 -14.98
C ASN A 239 -7.74 2.06 -15.39
N SER A 240 -7.73 0.75 -15.19
CA SER A 240 -6.62 -0.10 -15.64
C SER A 240 -6.50 -0.07 -17.16
N LEU A 241 -5.28 -0.09 -17.69
CA LEU A 241 -5.06 -0.16 -19.14
C LEU A 241 -5.48 -1.51 -19.73
N GLY A 242 -5.42 -2.57 -18.95
CA GLY A 242 -5.85 -3.92 -19.28
C GLY A 242 -7.03 -4.37 -18.41
N ASN A 243 -6.90 -5.52 -17.75
CA ASN A 243 -7.95 -6.10 -16.93
C ASN A 243 -8.03 -5.48 -15.54
N GLY A 244 -9.21 -5.37 -14.98
CA GLY A 244 -9.36 -5.14 -13.54
C GLY A 244 -8.81 -6.30 -12.74
N SER A 245 -9.21 -7.53 -13.09
CA SER A 245 -8.54 -8.74 -12.62
C SER A 245 -8.42 -9.79 -13.71
N ASN A 246 -7.40 -10.63 -13.59
CA ASN A 246 -7.20 -11.81 -14.41
C ASN A 246 -6.61 -12.91 -13.53
N GLY A 247 -7.44 -13.61 -12.78
CA GLY A 247 -6.95 -14.50 -11.75
C GLY A 247 -7.93 -15.56 -11.26
N SER A 248 -7.67 -16.08 -10.08
CA SER A 248 -8.18 -17.40 -9.69
C SER A 248 -9.40 -17.37 -8.79
N HIS A 249 -9.30 -16.81 -7.59
CA HIS A 249 -10.35 -16.96 -6.60
C HIS A 249 -10.66 -15.67 -5.88
N PHE A 250 -11.95 -15.33 -5.79
CA PHE A 250 -12.45 -14.25 -4.95
C PHE A 250 -13.50 -14.79 -3.98
N ILE A 251 -13.32 -14.50 -2.70
CA ILE A 251 -14.32 -14.63 -1.64
C ILE A 251 -14.57 -13.20 -1.14
N ILE A 252 -15.82 -12.72 -1.29
CA ILE A 252 -16.23 -11.35 -0.99
C ILE A 252 -17.38 -11.41 -0.01
N GLU A 253 -17.15 -10.95 1.22
CA GLU A 253 -18.11 -11.00 2.34
C GLU A 253 -18.27 -9.61 2.95
N ASP A 254 -19.51 -9.17 3.20
CA ASP A 254 -19.84 -7.89 3.85
C ASP A 254 -19.13 -6.68 3.21
N SER A 255 -18.90 -6.67 1.88
CA SER A 255 -17.95 -5.79 1.23
C SER A 255 -18.51 -5.06 0.01
N GLU A 256 -17.82 -3.97 -0.39
CA GLU A 256 -18.05 -3.27 -1.64
C GLU A 256 -16.84 -3.43 -2.57
N VAL A 257 -17.05 -3.97 -3.76
CA VAL A 257 -15.98 -4.25 -4.72
C VAL A 257 -16.33 -3.68 -6.10
N ASN A 258 -15.45 -2.86 -6.64
CA ASN A 258 -15.63 -2.15 -7.90
C ASN A 258 -14.51 -2.47 -8.89
N PHE A 259 -14.88 -2.92 -10.11
CA PHE A 259 -13.98 -3.09 -11.24
C PHE A 259 -14.49 -2.26 -12.41
N ASN A 260 -14.12 -0.98 -12.48
CA ASN A 260 -14.74 -0.02 -13.36
C ASN A 260 -13.76 0.67 -14.31
N ASN A 261 -14.23 1.02 -15.51
CA ASN A 261 -13.47 1.78 -16.51
C ASN A 261 -12.15 1.12 -16.93
N ASN A 262 -12.03 -0.20 -16.88
CA ASN A 262 -10.82 -0.89 -17.27
C ASN A 262 -10.74 -1.08 -18.79
N GLY A 263 -9.54 -1.07 -19.34
CA GLY A 263 -9.27 -1.15 -20.78
C GLY A 263 -9.59 -2.52 -21.40
N SER A 264 -9.86 -3.54 -20.58
CA SER A 264 -10.30 -4.87 -21.00
C SER A 264 -11.42 -5.37 -20.09
N HIS A 265 -11.30 -6.58 -19.49
CA HIS A 265 -12.33 -7.12 -18.59
C HIS A 265 -12.34 -6.43 -17.23
N GLY A 266 -13.52 -6.36 -16.60
CA GLY A 266 -13.66 -5.92 -15.23
C GLY A 266 -13.13 -6.98 -14.25
N LEU A 267 -13.97 -7.94 -13.86
CA LEU A 267 -13.62 -9.03 -12.97
C LEU A 267 -13.55 -10.34 -13.74
N SER A 268 -12.38 -10.94 -13.82
CA SER A 268 -12.16 -12.28 -14.33
C SER A 268 -11.65 -13.18 -13.23
N ALA A 269 -12.36 -14.30 -12.97
CA ALA A 269 -12.06 -15.21 -11.88
C ALA A 269 -12.21 -16.68 -12.33
N GLY A 270 -11.47 -17.58 -11.71
CA GLY A 270 -11.76 -19.01 -11.74
C GLY A 270 -13.00 -19.32 -10.88
N GLU A 271 -12.98 -18.88 -9.64
CA GLU A 271 -14.10 -19.01 -8.69
C GLU A 271 -14.43 -17.65 -8.09
N LEU A 272 -15.73 -17.37 -7.92
CA LEU A 272 -16.23 -16.12 -7.37
C LEU A 272 -17.38 -16.40 -6.41
N SER A 273 -17.19 -16.12 -5.14
CA SER A 273 -18.22 -16.17 -4.11
C SER A 273 -18.50 -14.76 -3.58
N ILE A 274 -19.77 -14.37 -3.54
CA ILE A 274 -20.23 -13.05 -3.11
C ILE A 274 -21.31 -13.27 -2.05
N ASP A 275 -21.07 -12.86 -0.82
CA ASP A 275 -21.97 -12.97 0.31
C ASP A 275 -22.21 -11.60 0.95
N ASN A 276 -23.48 -11.22 1.15
CA ASN A 276 -23.91 -9.95 1.75
C ASN A 276 -23.13 -8.72 1.23
N SER A 277 -22.82 -8.69 -0.07
CA SER A 277 -21.86 -7.76 -0.64
C SER A 277 -22.38 -7.06 -1.91
N THR A 278 -21.74 -5.94 -2.26
CA THR A 278 -22.01 -5.23 -3.51
C THR A 278 -20.81 -5.35 -4.45
N VAL A 279 -21.02 -5.90 -5.64
CA VAL A 279 -19.99 -5.98 -6.70
C VAL A 279 -20.46 -5.20 -7.92
N ASN A 280 -19.65 -4.24 -8.34
CA ASN A 280 -19.91 -3.42 -9.52
C ASN A 280 -18.83 -3.63 -10.59
N THR A 281 -19.26 -3.89 -11.82
CA THR A 281 -18.37 -3.89 -12.98
C THR A 281 -18.99 -2.99 -14.05
N LYS A 282 -18.42 -1.78 -14.22
CA LYS A 282 -19.03 -0.74 -15.06
C LYS A 282 -18.04 -0.20 -16.08
N ASN A 283 -18.53 0.02 -17.31
CA ASN A 283 -17.80 0.74 -18.36
C ASN A 283 -16.44 0.13 -18.73
N ASN A 284 -16.27 -1.18 -18.60
CA ASN A 284 -15.05 -1.86 -19.04
C ASN A 284 -15.09 -2.10 -20.55
N ASN A 285 -13.95 -2.02 -21.22
CA ASN A 285 -13.86 -2.24 -22.67
C ASN A 285 -13.97 -3.72 -23.09
N GLY A 286 -14.05 -4.62 -22.13
CA GLY A 286 -14.32 -6.04 -22.31
C GLY A 286 -15.56 -6.48 -21.55
N MET A 287 -15.59 -7.73 -21.10
CA MET A 287 -16.69 -8.27 -20.29
C MET A 287 -16.66 -7.67 -18.87
N GLY A 288 -17.84 -7.50 -18.27
CA GLY A 288 -17.95 -7.08 -16.89
C GLY A 288 -17.44 -8.15 -15.94
N ILE A 289 -18.04 -9.34 -16.00
CA ILE A 289 -17.66 -10.49 -15.17
C ILE A 289 -17.41 -11.74 -16.04
N THR A 290 -16.34 -12.43 -15.77
CA THR A 290 -16.01 -13.74 -16.36
C THR A 290 -15.66 -14.71 -15.23
N VAL A 291 -16.35 -15.85 -15.17
CA VAL A 291 -16.06 -16.90 -14.17
C VAL A 291 -15.94 -18.25 -14.86
N ASN A 292 -14.87 -18.99 -14.55
CA ASN A 292 -14.52 -20.21 -15.28
C ASN A 292 -14.94 -21.51 -14.58
N LYS A 293 -15.22 -21.51 -13.26
CA LYS A 293 -15.52 -22.73 -12.51
C LYS A 293 -16.79 -22.60 -11.65
N ALA A 294 -16.77 -21.75 -10.64
CA ALA A 294 -17.87 -21.60 -9.70
C ALA A 294 -18.23 -20.14 -9.46
N PHE A 295 -19.51 -19.82 -9.51
CA PHE A 295 -20.05 -18.50 -9.24
C PHE A 295 -21.22 -18.61 -8.27
N THR A 296 -21.07 -18.04 -7.09
CA THR A 296 -22.07 -18.04 -6.01
C THR A 296 -22.39 -16.61 -5.61
N VAL A 297 -23.67 -16.31 -5.43
CA VAL A 297 -24.18 -15.00 -4.96
C VAL A 297 -25.26 -15.27 -3.92
N GLU A 298 -25.04 -14.84 -2.68
CA GLU A 298 -25.88 -15.18 -1.54
C GLU A 298 -26.21 -13.97 -0.67
N ASN A 299 -27.13 -14.17 0.27
CA ASN A 299 -27.44 -13.27 1.39
C ASN A 299 -27.72 -11.80 1.02
N GLY A 300 -28.52 -11.55 -0.01
CA GLY A 300 -28.93 -10.20 -0.42
C GLY A 300 -27.85 -9.41 -1.16
N SER A 301 -26.82 -10.09 -1.63
CA SER A 301 -25.77 -9.48 -2.44
C SER A 301 -26.28 -8.80 -3.71
N ILE A 302 -25.65 -7.71 -4.10
CA ILE A 302 -26.00 -6.94 -5.30
C ILE A 302 -24.84 -7.00 -6.29
N VAL A 303 -25.11 -7.53 -7.48
CA VAL A 303 -24.13 -7.55 -8.58
C VAL A 303 -24.62 -6.67 -9.70
N THR A 304 -23.87 -5.58 -9.99
CA THR A 304 -24.20 -4.64 -11.07
C THR A 304 -23.19 -4.76 -12.21
N VAL A 305 -23.67 -5.08 -13.40
CA VAL A 305 -22.85 -5.22 -14.60
C VAL A 305 -23.45 -4.32 -15.69
N THR A 306 -22.84 -3.16 -15.92
CA THR A 306 -23.43 -2.13 -16.83
C THR A 306 -22.37 -1.43 -17.67
N GLY A 307 -22.73 -1.07 -18.92
CA GLY A 307 -21.85 -0.26 -19.78
C GLY A 307 -20.59 -0.95 -20.27
N ASN A 308 -20.44 -2.26 -20.02
CA ASN A 308 -19.28 -3.02 -20.49
C ASN A 308 -19.44 -3.35 -21.97
N ALA A 309 -18.35 -3.26 -22.74
CA ALA A 309 -18.41 -3.41 -24.21
C ALA A 309 -18.61 -4.87 -24.67
N GLY A 310 -18.28 -5.84 -23.80
CA GLY A 310 -18.30 -7.26 -24.17
C GLY A 310 -17.12 -7.64 -25.07
N ASN A 311 -17.14 -8.88 -25.59
CA ASN A 311 -16.14 -9.35 -26.54
C ASN A 311 -16.80 -9.69 -27.88
N SER A 312 -16.48 -8.95 -28.92
CA SER A 312 -17.07 -9.12 -30.28
C SER A 312 -16.80 -10.49 -30.88
N SER A 313 -15.74 -11.18 -30.49
CA SER A 313 -15.39 -12.51 -31.02
C SER A 313 -16.22 -13.65 -30.42
N TYR A 314 -16.89 -13.41 -29.29
CA TYR A 314 -17.64 -14.44 -28.53
C TYR A 314 -19.10 -14.05 -28.25
N GLY A 315 -19.57 -12.94 -28.82
CA GLY A 315 -20.89 -12.37 -28.52
C GLY A 315 -20.85 -11.46 -27.29
N TYR A 316 -21.75 -10.50 -27.26
CA TYR A 316 -21.81 -9.44 -26.24
C TYR A 316 -22.44 -9.97 -24.94
N ALA A 317 -21.64 -10.63 -24.09
CA ALA A 317 -22.09 -11.00 -22.77
C ALA A 317 -21.49 -10.05 -21.72
N ALA A 318 -22.33 -9.42 -20.93
CA ALA A 318 -21.88 -8.64 -19.77
C ALA A 318 -21.30 -9.56 -18.68
N VAL A 319 -21.87 -10.78 -18.57
CA VAL A 319 -21.42 -11.85 -17.68
C VAL A 319 -21.19 -13.10 -18.51
N ARG A 320 -20.05 -13.74 -18.35
CA ARG A 320 -19.74 -15.02 -18.99
C ARG A 320 -19.37 -16.04 -17.94
N LEU A 321 -20.10 -17.16 -17.95
CA LEU A 321 -19.80 -18.34 -17.15
C LEU A 321 -19.29 -19.43 -18.09
N TYR A 322 -18.10 -19.94 -17.81
CA TYR A 322 -17.55 -21.09 -18.52
C TYR A 322 -17.82 -22.34 -17.70
N ASN A 323 -18.19 -23.41 -18.39
CA ASN A 323 -18.23 -24.73 -17.82
C ASN A 323 -17.29 -25.60 -18.67
N ASP A 324 -16.00 -25.52 -18.42
CA ASP A 324 -14.98 -26.19 -19.23
C ASP A 324 -14.81 -27.69 -18.88
N TYR A 325 -15.62 -28.23 -17.97
CA TYR A 325 -15.63 -29.65 -17.71
C TYR A 325 -16.89 -30.27 -18.30
N PRO A 326 -16.78 -31.14 -19.33
CA PRO A 326 -17.84 -32.10 -19.58
C PRO A 326 -18.11 -32.90 -18.30
N PRO A 327 -19.36 -33.21 -17.92
CA PRO A 327 -19.64 -34.02 -16.77
C PRO A 327 -18.83 -35.31 -16.92
N GLU A 328 -18.08 -35.65 -15.88
CA GLU A 328 -17.43 -36.95 -15.81
C GLU A 328 -18.49 -38.04 -15.97
N THR A 329 -18.39 -38.76 -17.08
CA THR A 329 -19.28 -39.88 -17.43
C THR A 329 -18.89 -41.12 -16.66
#